data_4ca80f2f500a69998b47012ff09fe6e3
#
_entry.id   4ca80f2f500a69998b47012ff09fe6e3
#
_cell.length_a   1.000
_cell.length_b   1.000
_cell.length_c   1.000
_cell.angle_alpha   90.00
_cell.angle_beta   90.00
_cell.angle_gamma   90.00
#
_symmetry.space_group_name_H-M   'P 1'
#
loop_
_entity.id
_entity.type
_entity.pdbx_description
1 polymer ?
#
loop_
_entity_poly.entity_id
_entity_poly.type
_entity_poly.pdbx_seq_one_letter_code
_entity_poly.pdbx_strand_id
1 'polypeptide(L)'
;TRFKCDWSSDVCSSDLQGIVHGTFNTILNAGRKFLGVSDTGDLTGHTFVSSGLGGMSGAQPKAANIAGAVGIFAEVDLSRIETRYRQGWVDVISSDLDEVFSLAEAKRKSGETISIAYHGNIVDLLEKAALNGFCIELLSDQTSCHNVYNGGYCPAGLSFDERTALLHENREEFCIKVDESLHRHFSAIKKLTDKGTYFFDYGNSFMKALYDAGIKEISRNGRDEKEGFIWPSYVEDIMGPMLFDYGYGPFRWVCLSGDPKDLDATDNAAMELIDPERRFQDRDNWVWIRDAKANNLVVGTQARILYQDAEGRVRIALQFNDMVRKGQIGPVMIGRDHHDVSGTDSPFRETANIKDGSNIMADMAVQCFAGNAARGMSLCALHNGGGVGIGKSINGGFGLVLDGSERVDDIIKSAVSWDVMGGVARRNWARNEASV
;
A
#
# COMPACT_ATOMS: atom_id res chain seq x y z
N THR A 1 -11.92 -10.38 -22.27
CA THR A 1 -10.97 -10.12 -21.16
C THR A 1 -10.18 -8.89 -21.55
N ARG A 2 -10.56 -7.70 -21.06
CA ARG A 2 -9.73 -6.51 -21.22
C ARG A 2 -8.62 -6.62 -20.20
N PHE A 3 -7.41 -6.94 -20.62
CA PHE A 3 -6.21 -6.62 -19.88
C PHE A 3 -6.14 -5.10 -19.81
N LYS A 4 -6.36 -4.53 -18.64
CA LYS A 4 -5.96 -3.15 -18.34
C LYS A 4 -4.47 -3.21 -18.07
N CYS A 5 -3.68 -2.97 -19.11
CA CYS A 5 -2.26 -2.76 -18.96
C CYS A 5 -2.06 -1.40 -18.28
N ASP A 6 -1.68 -1.40 -17.03
CA ASP A 6 -1.03 -0.27 -16.41
C ASP A 6 0.47 -0.40 -16.74
N TRP A 7 0.94 0.40 -17.69
CA TRP A 7 2.30 0.30 -18.22
C TRP A 7 3.40 0.45 -17.18
N SER A 8 3.12 1.14 -16.07
CA SER A 8 4.07 1.25 -14.97
C SER A 8 4.11 -0.01 -14.12
N SER A 9 3.04 -0.79 -14.13
CA SER A 9 2.90 -2.02 -13.37
C SER A 9 3.16 -3.28 -14.19
N ASP A 10 2.91 -3.26 -15.51
CA ASP A 10 3.14 -4.43 -16.37
C ASP A 10 4.61 -4.70 -16.71
N VAL A 11 5.47 -3.72 -16.53
CA VAL A 11 6.91 -3.95 -16.59
C VAL A 11 7.35 -4.89 -15.49
N CYS A 12 6.49 -5.10 -14.48
CA CYS A 12 6.84 -5.94 -13.35
C CYS A 12 5.64 -6.69 -12.79
N SER A 13 5.64 -8.02 -12.92
CA SER A 13 5.01 -8.88 -11.93
C SER A 13 5.59 -8.66 -10.50
N SER A 14 6.50 -7.71 -10.34
CA SER A 14 6.92 -7.12 -9.06
C SER A 14 5.82 -6.29 -8.37
N ASP A 15 4.73 -5.99 -9.05
CA ASP A 15 3.59 -5.29 -8.45
C ASP A 15 3.04 -6.02 -7.24
N LEU A 16 2.85 -7.33 -7.32
CA LEU A 16 2.40 -8.11 -6.17
C LEU A 16 3.39 -8.02 -5.01
N GLN A 17 4.70 -8.06 -5.28
CA GLN A 17 5.72 -7.85 -4.25
C GLN A 17 5.68 -6.41 -3.72
N GLY A 18 5.48 -5.43 -4.60
CA GLY A 18 5.37 -4.01 -4.25
C GLY A 18 4.20 -3.74 -3.31
N ILE A 19 3.04 -4.34 -3.59
CA ILE A 19 1.85 -4.21 -2.75
C ILE A 19 2.08 -4.87 -1.38
N VAL A 20 2.71 -6.06 -1.33
CA VAL A 20 3.04 -6.71 -0.04
C VAL A 20 4.00 -5.83 0.75
N HIS A 21 5.05 -5.28 0.13
CA HIS A 21 6.03 -4.44 0.80
C HIS A 21 5.43 -3.11 1.29
N GLY A 22 4.60 -2.46 0.48
CA GLY A 22 3.90 -1.25 0.86
C GLY A 22 2.96 -1.48 2.05
N THR A 23 2.20 -2.56 2.04
CA THR A 23 1.32 -2.93 3.16
C THR A 23 2.13 -3.30 4.41
N PHE A 24 3.21 -4.08 4.25
CA PHE A 24 4.12 -4.42 5.35
C PHE A 24 4.66 -3.16 6.04
N ASN A 25 5.21 -2.21 5.25
CA ASN A 25 5.71 -0.95 5.80
C ASN A 25 4.61 -0.13 6.48
N THR A 26 3.41 -0.09 5.89
CA THR A 26 2.29 0.66 6.46
C THR A 26 1.91 0.11 7.84
N ILE A 27 1.65 -1.20 7.96
CA ILE A 27 1.16 -1.78 9.23
C ILE A 27 2.26 -1.82 10.29
N LEU A 28 3.51 -2.10 9.92
CA LEU A 28 4.64 -2.10 10.87
C LEU A 28 4.88 -0.70 11.42
N ASN A 29 4.87 0.32 10.58
CA ASN A 29 5.06 1.70 11.02
C ASN A 29 3.82 2.27 11.76
N ALA A 30 2.61 1.80 11.46
CA ALA A 30 1.45 2.04 12.32
C ALA A 30 1.67 1.49 13.73
N GLY A 31 2.20 0.26 13.85
CA GLY A 31 2.56 -0.34 15.13
C GLY A 31 3.62 0.46 15.89
N ARG A 32 4.67 0.92 15.21
CA ARG A 32 5.70 1.77 15.81
C ARG A 32 5.11 3.08 16.35
N LYS A 33 4.29 3.71 15.56
CA LYS A 33 3.73 5.03 15.90
C LYS A 33 2.66 4.98 16.98
N PHE A 34 1.80 3.98 16.98
CA PHE A 34 0.59 3.96 17.82
C PHE A 34 0.59 2.87 18.91
N LEU A 35 1.36 1.79 18.73
CA LEU A 35 1.38 0.67 19.68
C LEU A 35 2.67 0.60 20.49
N GLY A 36 3.64 1.49 20.23
CA GLY A 36 4.92 1.51 20.93
C GLY A 36 5.88 0.38 20.52
N VAL A 37 5.67 -0.20 19.34
CA VAL A 37 6.60 -1.17 18.78
C VAL A 37 7.96 -0.49 18.56
N SER A 38 9.05 -1.13 18.98
CA SER A 38 10.39 -0.58 18.80
C SER A 38 10.84 -0.59 17.33
N ASP A 39 11.89 0.16 17.00
CA ASP A 39 12.48 0.21 15.65
C ASP A 39 12.96 -1.16 15.15
N THR A 40 13.25 -2.08 16.07
CA THR A 40 13.69 -3.45 15.76
C THR A 40 12.62 -4.50 16.03
N GLY A 41 11.45 -4.09 16.51
CA GLY A 41 10.33 -4.97 16.85
C GLY A 41 9.41 -5.26 15.66
N ASP A 42 8.46 -6.14 15.92
CA ASP A 42 7.38 -6.53 15.00
C ASP A 42 6.01 -6.42 15.70
N LEU A 43 4.97 -6.87 15.02
CA LEU A 43 3.59 -6.81 15.52
C LEU A 43 3.16 -8.08 16.27
N THR A 44 4.10 -8.84 16.81
CA THR A 44 3.78 -10.03 17.65
C THR A 44 2.85 -9.65 18.80
N GLY A 45 1.74 -10.39 18.93
CA GLY A 45 0.73 -10.13 19.96
C GLY A 45 -0.26 -9.00 19.62
N HIS A 46 -0.20 -8.41 18.43
CA HIS A 46 -1.13 -7.38 17.97
C HIS A 46 -2.02 -7.89 16.84
N THR A 47 -3.24 -7.34 16.77
CA THR A 47 -4.25 -7.69 15.77
C THR A 47 -4.40 -6.57 14.75
N PHE A 48 -4.32 -6.95 13.47
CA PHE A 48 -4.66 -6.09 12.34
C PHE A 48 -5.89 -6.63 11.62
N VAL A 49 -6.92 -5.79 11.47
CA VAL A 49 -8.16 -6.14 10.76
C VAL A 49 -8.33 -5.25 9.54
N SER A 50 -8.77 -5.84 8.44
CA SER A 50 -9.08 -5.10 7.22
C SER A 50 -10.08 -5.86 6.35
N SER A 51 -10.41 -5.31 5.18
CA SER A 51 -11.34 -5.91 4.22
C SER A 51 -10.73 -6.02 2.83
N GLY A 52 -11.29 -6.93 2.06
CA GLY A 52 -10.94 -7.16 0.66
C GLY A 52 -9.73 -8.08 0.48
N LEU A 53 -9.87 -9.03 -0.47
CA LEU A 53 -8.81 -9.95 -0.90
C LEU A 53 -8.64 -9.96 -2.42
N GLY A 54 -9.01 -8.86 -3.06
CA GLY A 54 -8.89 -8.62 -4.50
C GLY A 54 -7.46 -8.45 -5.00
N GLY A 55 -7.28 -7.68 -6.07
CA GLY A 55 -5.96 -7.43 -6.68
C GLY A 55 -4.98 -6.76 -5.72
N MET A 56 -5.33 -5.57 -5.25
CA MET A 56 -4.49 -4.78 -4.34
C MET A 56 -4.60 -5.30 -2.89
N SER A 57 -5.81 -5.42 -2.39
CA SER A 57 -6.09 -5.82 -1.01
C SER A 57 -5.64 -7.25 -0.66
N GLY A 58 -5.50 -8.12 -1.67
CA GLY A 58 -5.09 -9.50 -1.45
C GLY A 58 -3.68 -9.69 -0.91
N ALA A 59 -2.85 -8.66 -0.90
CA ALA A 59 -1.50 -8.69 -0.32
C ALA A 59 -1.49 -8.54 1.21
N GLN A 60 -2.57 -8.04 1.80
CA GLN A 60 -2.66 -7.73 3.22
C GLN A 60 -2.37 -8.92 4.14
N PRO A 61 -2.92 -10.14 3.89
CA PRO A 61 -2.66 -11.29 4.75
C PRO A 61 -1.17 -11.63 4.83
N LYS A 62 -0.49 -11.67 3.67
CA LYS A 62 0.93 -11.96 3.60
C LYS A 62 1.77 -10.88 4.27
N ALA A 63 1.44 -9.63 4.07
CA ALA A 63 2.11 -8.50 4.70
C ALA A 63 1.96 -8.54 6.23
N ALA A 64 0.77 -8.86 6.74
CA ALA A 64 0.50 -9.02 8.16
C ALA A 64 1.34 -10.14 8.78
N ASN A 65 1.41 -11.31 8.12
CA ASN A 65 2.25 -12.41 8.58
C ASN A 65 3.73 -12.03 8.63
N ILE A 66 4.26 -11.36 7.60
CA ILE A 66 5.66 -10.90 7.58
C ILE A 66 5.91 -9.86 8.70
N ALA A 67 4.93 -9.02 9.01
CA ALA A 67 5.03 -8.04 10.09
C ALA A 67 4.82 -8.63 11.49
N GLY A 68 4.53 -9.92 11.63
CA GLY A 68 4.32 -10.59 12.91
C GLY A 68 2.91 -10.46 13.49
N ALA A 69 1.95 -9.89 12.77
CA ALA A 69 0.61 -9.63 13.26
C ALA A 69 -0.31 -10.86 13.20
N VAL A 70 -1.36 -10.84 14.02
CA VAL A 70 -2.57 -11.65 13.82
C VAL A 70 -3.49 -10.86 12.87
N GLY A 71 -3.65 -11.32 11.62
CA GLY A 71 -4.44 -10.66 10.59
C GLY A 71 -5.82 -11.27 10.41
N ILE A 72 -6.89 -10.44 10.36
CA ILE A 72 -8.24 -10.87 10.01
C ILE A 72 -8.73 -10.06 8.82
N PHE A 73 -9.14 -10.73 7.74
CA PHE A 73 -9.51 -10.07 6.47
C PHE A 73 -10.88 -10.54 6.02
N ALA A 74 -11.84 -9.61 6.00
CA ALA A 74 -13.20 -9.91 5.51
C ALA A 74 -13.25 -9.82 3.98
N GLU A 75 -13.84 -10.82 3.35
CA GLU A 75 -14.10 -10.83 1.90
C GLU A 75 -15.41 -11.57 1.63
N VAL A 76 -16.25 -10.99 0.79
CA VAL A 76 -17.57 -11.55 0.43
C VAL A 76 -17.51 -12.50 -0.77
N ASP A 77 -16.46 -12.41 -1.58
CA ASP A 77 -16.24 -13.25 -2.76
C ASP A 77 -15.33 -14.43 -2.41
N LEU A 78 -15.93 -15.62 -2.23
CA LEU A 78 -15.19 -16.83 -1.87
C LEU A 78 -14.05 -17.15 -2.87
N SER A 79 -14.24 -16.85 -4.14
CA SER A 79 -13.23 -17.15 -5.18
C SER A 79 -11.92 -16.37 -4.96
N ARG A 80 -12.01 -15.17 -4.40
CA ARG A 80 -10.83 -14.36 -4.03
C ARG A 80 -10.14 -14.94 -2.81
N ILE A 81 -10.90 -15.35 -1.80
CA ILE A 81 -10.37 -16.02 -0.60
C ILE A 81 -9.60 -17.28 -1.00
N GLU A 82 -10.22 -18.17 -1.79
CA GLU A 82 -9.58 -19.39 -2.28
C GLU A 82 -8.32 -19.14 -3.08
N THR A 83 -8.30 -18.04 -3.86
CA THR A 83 -7.11 -17.66 -4.62
C THR A 83 -5.94 -17.32 -3.68
N ARG A 84 -6.17 -16.54 -2.63
CA ARG A 84 -5.14 -16.17 -1.66
C ARG A 84 -4.72 -17.34 -0.77
N TYR A 85 -5.66 -18.21 -0.43
CA TYR A 85 -5.36 -19.44 0.29
C TYR A 85 -4.45 -20.38 -0.52
N ARG A 86 -4.78 -20.60 -1.80
CA ARG A 86 -3.94 -21.41 -2.71
C ARG A 86 -2.55 -20.81 -2.95
N GLN A 87 -2.42 -19.49 -2.86
CA GLN A 87 -1.13 -18.80 -2.93
C GLN A 87 -0.31 -18.91 -1.62
N GLY A 88 -0.88 -19.47 -0.55
CA GLY A 88 -0.27 -19.51 0.78
C GLY A 88 -0.15 -18.12 1.43
N TRP A 89 -1.07 -17.23 1.11
CA TRP A 89 -1.12 -15.87 1.68
C TRP A 89 -2.15 -15.76 2.81
N VAL A 90 -3.12 -16.65 2.83
CA VAL A 90 -4.12 -16.85 3.89
C VAL A 90 -3.89 -18.22 4.49
N ASP A 91 -3.84 -18.32 5.81
CA ASP A 91 -3.58 -19.56 6.54
C ASP A 91 -4.88 -20.32 6.85
N VAL A 92 -5.97 -19.60 7.18
CA VAL A 92 -7.25 -20.18 7.57
C VAL A 92 -8.41 -19.44 6.91
N ILE A 93 -9.45 -20.19 6.54
CA ILE A 93 -10.72 -19.67 6.03
C ILE A 93 -11.82 -20.05 6.99
N SER A 94 -12.65 -19.10 7.42
CA SER A 94 -13.85 -19.39 8.21
C SER A 94 -14.98 -18.42 7.86
N SER A 95 -16.23 -18.86 7.96
CA SER A 95 -17.44 -18.03 7.91
C SER A 95 -18.08 -17.84 9.29
N ASP A 96 -17.48 -18.42 10.33
CA ASP A 96 -17.94 -18.28 11.71
C ASP A 96 -17.07 -17.27 12.48
N LEU A 97 -17.68 -16.14 12.85
CA LEU A 97 -16.98 -15.08 13.58
C LEU A 97 -16.55 -15.48 14.99
N ASP A 98 -17.24 -16.41 15.64
CA ASP A 98 -16.83 -16.89 16.98
C ASP A 98 -15.57 -17.75 16.86
N GLU A 99 -15.47 -18.58 15.82
CA GLU A 99 -14.27 -19.31 15.49
C GLU A 99 -13.11 -18.37 15.14
N VAL A 100 -13.37 -17.38 14.27
CA VAL A 100 -12.37 -16.36 13.85
C VAL A 100 -11.79 -15.64 15.07
N PHE A 101 -12.64 -15.12 15.96
CA PHE A 101 -12.18 -14.37 17.13
C PHE A 101 -11.47 -15.26 18.15
N SER A 102 -11.97 -16.48 18.36
CA SER A 102 -11.33 -17.43 19.29
C SER A 102 -9.95 -17.83 18.83
N LEU A 103 -9.79 -18.11 17.52
CA LEU A 103 -8.48 -18.45 16.92
C LEU A 103 -7.52 -17.26 16.96
N ALA A 104 -7.99 -16.09 16.57
CA ALA A 104 -7.16 -14.86 16.60
C ALA A 104 -6.67 -14.57 18.03
N GLU A 105 -7.54 -14.64 19.03
CA GLU A 105 -7.18 -14.39 20.42
C GLU A 105 -6.21 -15.45 20.97
N ALA A 106 -6.35 -16.73 20.59
CA ALA A 106 -5.42 -17.78 20.95
C ALA A 106 -4.03 -17.52 20.40
N LYS A 107 -3.94 -17.15 19.10
CA LYS A 107 -2.67 -16.84 18.43
C LYS A 107 -2.02 -15.56 18.97
N ARG A 108 -2.82 -14.52 19.21
CA ARG A 108 -2.34 -13.30 19.84
C ARG A 108 -1.69 -13.57 21.22
N LYS A 109 -2.32 -14.40 22.04
CA LYS A 109 -1.79 -14.77 23.37
C LYS A 109 -0.54 -15.64 23.31
N SER A 110 -0.43 -16.53 22.33
CA SER A 110 0.75 -17.38 22.14
C SER A 110 1.92 -16.64 21.48
N GLY A 111 1.71 -15.42 20.94
CA GLY A 111 2.71 -14.70 20.17
C GLY A 111 2.98 -15.32 18.79
N GLU A 112 2.04 -16.09 18.26
CA GLU A 112 2.13 -16.68 16.92
C GLU A 112 1.40 -15.83 15.90
N THR A 113 1.96 -15.71 14.70
CA THR A 113 1.31 -15.04 13.57
C THR A 113 0.30 -15.94 12.90
N ILE A 114 -0.78 -15.35 12.36
CA ILE A 114 -1.75 -16.04 11.52
C ILE A 114 -2.50 -15.04 10.66
N SER A 115 -2.86 -15.44 9.44
CA SER A 115 -3.79 -14.71 8.58
C SER A 115 -5.09 -15.49 8.41
N ILE A 116 -6.20 -14.89 8.81
CA ILE A 116 -7.53 -15.48 8.79
C ILE A 116 -8.39 -14.73 7.78
N ALA A 117 -8.89 -15.41 6.76
CA ALA A 117 -9.92 -14.87 5.88
C ALA A 117 -11.29 -15.19 6.45
N TYR A 118 -12.05 -14.15 6.77
CA TYR A 118 -13.45 -14.26 7.11
C TYR A 118 -14.29 -14.17 5.83
N HIS A 119 -14.96 -15.26 5.47
CA HIS A 119 -15.91 -15.25 4.35
C HIS A 119 -17.22 -14.61 4.80
N GLY A 120 -17.32 -13.32 4.64
CA GLY A 120 -18.45 -12.51 5.06
C GLY A 120 -18.20 -11.01 4.94
N ASN A 121 -19.15 -10.22 5.39
CA ASN A 121 -19.11 -8.77 5.28
C ASN A 121 -18.30 -8.16 6.43
N ILE A 122 -17.48 -7.17 6.11
CA ILE A 122 -16.67 -6.45 7.12
C ILE A 122 -17.54 -5.76 8.16
N VAL A 123 -18.72 -5.27 7.78
CA VAL A 123 -19.64 -4.59 8.72
C VAL A 123 -20.07 -5.56 9.83
N ASP A 124 -20.44 -6.78 9.47
CA ASP A 124 -20.86 -7.80 10.44
C ASP A 124 -19.73 -8.19 11.39
N LEU A 125 -18.50 -8.30 10.86
CA LEU A 125 -17.29 -8.56 11.66
C LEU A 125 -17.06 -7.44 12.68
N LEU A 126 -17.07 -6.18 12.23
CA LEU A 126 -16.79 -5.03 13.10
C LEU A 126 -17.89 -4.80 14.14
N GLU A 127 -19.17 -4.98 13.77
CA GLU A 127 -20.29 -4.89 14.71
C GLU A 127 -20.17 -5.96 15.81
N LYS A 128 -19.85 -7.21 15.43
CA LYS A 128 -19.66 -8.31 16.40
C LYS A 128 -18.42 -8.09 17.28
N ALA A 129 -17.32 -7.59 16.70
CA ALA A 129 -16.12 -7.23 17.46
C ALA A 129 -16.43 -6.13 18.50
N ALA A 130 -17.14 -5.08 18.10
CA ALA A 130 -17.54 -4.00 19.01
C ALA A 130 -18.49 -4.46 20.13
N LEU A 131 -19.40 -5.39 19.82
CA LEU A 131 -20.35 -5.98 20.78
C LEU A 131 -19.64 -6.88 21.80
N ASN A 132 -18.78 -7.77 21.33
CA ASN A 132 -18.07 -8.74 22.16
C ASN A 132 -16.86 -8.18 22.89
N GLY A 133 -16.45 -6.94 22.58
CA GLY A 133 -15.23 -6.34 23.12
C GLY A 133 -13.95 -7.01 22.62
N PHE A 134 -14.00 -7.58 21.40
CA PHE A 134 -12.79 -8.13 20.77
C PHE A 134 -11.79 -7.00 20.50
N CYS A 135 -10.53 -7.21 20.90
CA CYS A 135 -9.48 -6.20 20.78
C CYS A 135 -8.96 -6.15 19.34
N ILE A 136 -9.12 -4.98 18.71
CA ILE A 136 -8.52 -4.65 17.41
C ILE A 136 -7.62 -3.45 17.64
N GLU A 137 -6.30 -3.63 17.54
CA GLU A 137 -5.36 -2.54 17.72
C GLU A 137 -5.23 -1.69 16.44
N LEU A 138 -5.08 -2.33 15.28
CA LEU A 138 -4.97 -1.68 13.99
C LEU A 138 -6.14 -2.08 13.08
N LEU A 139 -6.79 -1.10 12.50
CA LEU A 139 -7.93 -1.31 11.60
C LEU A 139 -7.79 -0.49 10.33
N SER A 140 -8.09 -1.10 9.20
CA SER A 140 -8.16 -0.41 7.92
C SER A 140 -9.30 -0.96 7.06
N ASP A 141 -9.51 -0.39 5.88
CA ASP A 141 -10.47 -0.86 4.88
C ASP A 141 -9.90 -0.75 3.48
N GLN A 142 -9.98 -1.83 2.70
CA GLN A 142 -9.62 -1.83 1.28
C GLN A 142 -10.77 -2.31 0.37
N THR A 143 -11.99 -2.10 0.79
CA THR A 143 -13.17 -2.25 -0.09
C THR A 143 -13.07 -1.27 -1.26
N SER A 144 -13.60 -1.64 -2.44
CA SER A 144 -13.51 -0.80 -3.65
C SER A 144 -14.45 0.43 -3.59
N CYS A 145 -14.25 1.30 -2.62
CA CYS A 145 -15.13 2.44 -2.32
C CYS A 145 -15.06 3.59 -3.34
N HIS A 146 -14.11 3.59 -4.26
CA HIS A 146 -14.11 4.53 -5.39
C HIS A 146 -15.26 4.27 -6.38
N ASN A 147 -15.99 3.18 -6.26
CA ASN A 147 -17.08 2.78 -7.16
C ASN A 147 -18.22 2.04 -6.41
N VAL A 148 -18.64 2.57 -5.26
CA VAL A 148 -19.57 1.92 -4.35
C VAL A 148 -20.90 1.53 -5.01
N TYR A 149 -21.51 2.45 -5.80
CA TYR A 149 -22.80 2.26 -6.44
C TYR A 149 -22.79 1.48 -7.76
N ASN A 150 -21.62 1.00 -8.17
CA ASN A 150 -21.47 0.15 -9.37
C ASN A 150 -20.84 -1.22 -9.02
N GLY A 151 -21.08 -1.68 -7.81
CA GLY A 151 -20.67 -2.99 -7.36
C GLY A 151 -19.28 -3.06 -6.71
N GLY A 152 -18.66 -1.93 -6.41
CA GLY A 152 -17.42 -1.89 -5.63
C GLY A 152 -17.62 -2.19 -4.15
N TYR A 153 -18.82 -1.95 -3.64
CA TYR A 153 -19.22 -2.22 -2.27
C TYR A 153 -20.31 -3.32 -2.22
N CYS A 154 -20.21 -4.23 -1.27
CA CYS A 154 -21.25 -5.23 -1.02
C CYS A 154 -22.05 -4.81 0.22
N PRO A 155 -23.36 -4.53 0.08
CA PRO A 155 -24.21 -4.21 1.23
C PRO A 155 -24.20 -5.32 2.27
N ALA A 156 -24.19 -4.98 3.55
CA ALA A 156 -24.28 -5.93 4.64
C ALA A 156 -25.63 -6.68 4.60
N GLY A 157 -25.57 -7.97 4.90
CA GLY A 157 -26.74 -8.86 4.84
C GLY A 157 -27.02 -9.43 3.44
N LEU A 158 -26.21 -9.12 2.43
CA LEU A 158 -26.26 -9.74 1.11
C LEU A 158 -24.99 -10.56 0.86
N SER A 159 -25.17 -11.73 0.26
CA SER A 159 -24.07 -12.47 -0.35
C SER A 159 -23.54 -11.75 -1.60
N PHE A 160 -22.39 -12.18 -2.09
CA PHE A 160 -21.80 -11.65 -3.32
C PHE A 160 -22.73 -11.81 -4.54
N ASP A 161 -23.42 -12.94 -4.65
CA ASP A 161 -24.35 -13.25 -5.75
C ASP A 161 -25.64 -12.45 -5.64
N GLU A 162 -26.24 -12.36 -4.44
CA GLU A 162 -27.44 -11.54 -4.19
C GLU A 162 -27.17 -10.06 -4.46
N ARG A 163 -26.01 -9.54 -4.04
CA ARG A 163 -25.56 -8.19 -4.36
C ARG A 163 -25.48 -7.97 -5.87
N THR A 164 -24.91 -8.93 -6.58
CA THR A 164 -24.74 -8.84 -8.03
C THR A 164 -26.10 -8.86 -8.75
N ALA A 165 -27.00 -9.74 -8.33
CA ALA A 165 -28.36 -9.79 -8.84
C ALA A 165 -29.11 -8.47 -8.58
N LEU A 166 -29.09 -7.97 -7.35
CA LEU A 166 -29.77 -6.73 -6.99
C LEU A 166 -29.25 -5.51 -7.77
N LEU A 167 -27.93 -5.41 -7.99
CA LEU A 167 -27.34 -4.34 -8.79
C LEU A 167 -27.87 -4.31 -10.22
N HIS A 168 -28.14 -5.50 -10.81
CA HIS A 168 -28.64 -5.62 -12.18
C HIS A 168 -30.16 -5.46 -12.27
N GLU A 169 -30.90 -5.95 -11.29
CA GLU A 169 -32.36 -6.02 -11.31
C GLU A 169 -33.01 -4.75 -10.74
N ASN A 170 -32.45 -4.20 -9.67
CA ASN A 170 -32.97 -3.02 -8.99
C ASN A 170 -31.85 -2.13 -8.43
N ARG A 171 -31.27 -1.32 -9.31
CA ARG A 171 -30.15 -0.44 -8.95
C ARG A 171 -30.52 0.58 -7.87
N GLU A 172 -31.74 1.07 -7.83
CA GLU A 172 -32.17 2.06 -6.84
C GLU A 172 -32.14 1.45 -5.43
N GLU A 173 -32.73 0.26 -5.26
CA GLU A 173 -32.68 -0.47 -4.00
C GLU A 173 -31.23 -0.83 -3.62
N PHE A 174 -30.41 -1.22 -4.60
CA PHE A 174 -29.00 -1.49 -4.36
C PHE A 174 -28.29 -0.27 -3.76
N CYS A 175 -28.49 0.93 -4.30
CA CYS A 175 -27.88 2.16 -3.79
C CYS A 175 -28.34 2.46 -2.36
N ILE A 176 -29.64 2.31 -2.06
CA ILE A 176 -30.18 2.49 -0.71
C ILE A 176 -29.50 1.54 0.28
N LYS A 177 -29.38 0.25 -0.07
CA LYS A 177 -28.69 -0.74 0.79
C LYS A 177 -27.20 -0.47 0.97
N VAL A 178 -26.53 0.11 -0.04
CA VAL A 178 -25.15 0.57 0.08
C VAL A 178 -25.06 1.68 1.12
N ASP A 179 -25.90 2.71 1.03
CA ASP A 179 -25.90 3.83 1.98
C ASP A 179 -26.19 3.35 3.42
N GLU A 180 -27.21 2.51 3.62
CA GLU A 180 -27.51 1.91 4.92
C GLU A 180 -26.30 1.16 5.49
N SER A 181 -25.59 0.40 4.66
CA SER A 181 -24.41 -0.36 5.07
C SER A 181 -23.22 0.54 5.38
N LEU A 182 -23.03 1.63 4.63
CA LEU A 182 -21.98 2.63 4.90
C LEU A 182 -22.24 3.31 6.26
N HIS A 183 -23.48 3.62 6.61
CA HIS A 183 -23.85 4.15 7.94
C HIS A 183 -23.52 3.15 9.07
N ARG A 184 -23.85 1.86 8.88
CA ARG A 184 -23.49 0.80 9.84
C ARG A 184 -21.98 0.66 9.97
N HIS A 185 -21.27 0.66 8.83
CA HIS A 185 -19.80 0.53 8.77
C HIS A 185 -19.13 1.68 9.54
N PHE A 186 -19.52 2.92 9.24
CA PHE A 186 -19.04 4.09 10.00
C PHE A 186 -19.30 3.95 11.51
N SER A 187 -20.53 3.57 11.90
CA SER A 187 -20.89 3.44 13.30
C SER A 187 -20.08 2.34 14.02
N ALA A 188 -19.77 1.23 13.33
CA ALA A 188 -18.95 0.16 13.88
C ALA A 188 -17.50 0.59 14.08
N ILE A 189 -16.89 1.23 13.07
CA ILE A 189 -15.52 1.79 13.19
C ILE A 189 -15.47 2.83 14.30
N LYS A 190 -16.44 3.74 14.36
CA LYS A 190 -16.51 4.78 15.39
C LYS A 190 -16.52 4.20 16.80
N LYS A 191 -17.32 3.15 17.04
CA LYS A 191 -17.37 2.46 18.35
C LYS A 191 -16.05 1.81 18.72
N LEU A 192 -15.29 1.29 17.73
CA LEU A 192 -13.97 0.68 17.97
C LEU A 192 -12.92 1.76 18.20
N THR A 193 -12.90 2.81 17.41
CA THR A 193 -11.93 3.91 17.57
C THR A 193 -12.14 4.67 18.87
N ASP A 194 -13.38 4.83 19.33
CA ASP A 194 -13.68 5.41 20.65
C ASP A 194 -13.16 4.56 21.84
N LYS A 195 -12.84 3.28 21.58
CA LYS A 195 -12.24 2.36 22.55
C LYS A 195 -10.73 2.21 22.38
N GLY A 196 -10.10 2.92 21.46
CA GLY A 196 -8.66 2.94 21.27
C GLY A 196 -8.12 2.19 20.04
N THR A 197 -8.98 1.62 19.20
CA THR A 197 -8.57 1.09 17.89
C THR A 197 -8.03 2.23 17.02
N TYR A 198 -6.86 2.06 16.44
CA TYR A 198 -6.36 3.00 15.45
C TYR A 198 -6.85 2.61 14.06
N PHE A 199 -7.65 3.49 13.44
CA PHE A 199 -8.15 3.34 12.07
C PHE A 199 -7.42 4.29 11.13
N PHE A 200 -7.02 3.79 9.96
CA PHE A 200 -6.49 4.56 8.85
C PHE A 200 -7.12 4.13 7.52
N ASP A 201 -7.46 5.10 6.68
CA ASP A 201 -7.91 4.85 5.31
C ASP A 201 -6.73 4.41 4.45
N TYR A 202 -6.89 3.30 3.74
CA TYR A 202 -5.84 2.78 2.86
C TYR A 202 -5.87 3.43 1.45
N GLY A 203 -6.57 4.54 1.30
CA GLY A 203 -6.63 5.28 0.06
C GLY A 203 -7.64 4.73 -0.95
N ASN A 204 -8.65 4.00 -0.49
CA ASN A 204 -9.70 3.39 -1.29
C ASN A 204 -10.94 4.29 -1.49
N SER A 205 -10.86 5.56 -1.09
CA SER A 205 -11.95 6.53 -1.09
C SER A 205 -13.09 6.23 -0.11
N PHE A 206 -12.85 5.41 0.92
CA PHE A 206 -13.87 5.02 1.90
C PHE A 206 -14.47 6.23 2.63
N MET A 207 -13.63 7.11 3.17
CA MET A 207 -14.11 8.31 3.88
C MET A 207 -14.92 9.24 2.98
N LYS A 208 -14.54 9.37 1.72
CA LYS A 208 -15.31 10.14 0.73
C LYS A 208 -16.66 9.47 0.44
N ALA A 209 -16.70 8.15 0.35
CA ALA A 209 -17.94 7.41 0.17
C ALA A 209 -18.89 7.58 1.35
N LEU A 210 -18.38 7.57 2.58
CA LEU A 210 -19.17 7.87 3.79
C LEU A 210 -19.77 9.28 3.73
N TYR A 211 -18.95 10.27 3.35
CA TYR A 211 -19.42 11.66 3.23
C TYR A 211 -20.50 11.81 2.16
N ASP A 212 -20.36 11.16 1.01
CA ASP A 212 -21.33 11.17 -0.09
C ASP A 212 -22.63 10.45 0.26
N ALA A 213 -22.57 9.41 1.10
CA ALA A 213 -23.74 8.73 1.68
C ALA A 213 -24.45 9.55 2.78
N GLY A 214 -24.03 10.80 3.01
CA GLY A 214 -24.69 11.73 3.93
C GLY A 214 -24.10 11.78 5.34
N ILE A 215 -23.06 11.02 5.66
CA ILE A 215 -22.42 11.00 6.98
C ILE A 215 -21.48 12.21 7.08
N LYS A 216 -22.02 13.38 7.41
CA LYS A 216 -21.25 14.63 7.46
C LYS A 216 -20.25 14.68 8.62
N GLU A 217 -20.50 13.95 9.67
CA GLU A 217 -19.60 13.82 10.84
C GLU A 217 -18.26 13.14 10.54
N ILE A 218 -18.10 12.51 9.38
CA ILE A 218 -16.79 12.02 8.93
C ILE A 218 -15.84 13.16 8.56
N SER A 219 -16.34 14.34 8.17
CA SER A 219 -15.51 15.52 7.91
C SER A 219 -15.05 16.18 9.20
N ARG A 220 -13.80 16.71 9.23
CA ARG A 220 -13.23 17.35 10.43
C ARG A 220 -14.06 18.52 10.95
N ASN A 221 -14.67 19.30 10.05
CA ASN A 221 -15.50 20.44 10.42
C ASN A 221 -17.00 20.12 10.51
N GLY A 222 -17.43 18.88 10.27
CA GLY A 222 -18.82 18.44 10.29
C GLY A 222 -19.71 19.00 9.17
N ARG A 223 -19.14 19.66 8.17
CA ARG A 223 -19.89 20.38 7.12
C ARG A 223 -19.47 19.99 5.71
N ASP A 224 -18.19 20.13 5.43
CA ASP A 224 -17.62 19.86 4.11
C ASP A 224 -16.26 19.13 4.22
N GLU A 225 -15.75 18.66 3.09
CA GLU A 225 -14.53 17.87 3.00
C GLU A 225 -13.24 18.70 2.86
N LYS A 226 -13.31 20.03 2.89
CA LYS A 226 -12.18 20.92 2.60
C LYS A 226 -11.04 20.81 3.60
N GLU A 227 -11.36 20.48 4.84
CA GLU A 227 -10.37 20.29 5.91
C GLU A 227 -9.99 18.83 6.12
N GLY A 228 -10.44 17.93 5.23
CA GLY A 228 -10.22 16.49 5.32
C GLY A 228 -11.19 15.80 6.28
N PHE A 229 -10.82 14.57 6.67
CA PHE A 229 -11.67 13.67 7.43
C PHE A 229 -11.14 13.44 8.85
N ILE A 230 -12.02 12.96 9.74
CA ILE A 230 -11.66 12.71 11.16
C ILE A 230 -10.64 11.57 11.32
N TRP A 231 -10.65 10.60 10.41
CA TRP A 231 -9.63 9.56 10.34
C TRP A 231 -8.60 9.92 9.28
N PRO A 232 -7.32 9.64 9.51
CA PRO A 232 -6.27 9.92 8.54
C PRO A 232 -6.22 8.89 7.42
N SER A 233 -5.61 9.26 6.29
CA SER A 233 -5.13 8.27 5.33
C SER A 233 -3.80 7.66 5.80
N TYR A 234 -3.49 6.46 5.30
CA TYR A 234 -2.19 5.80 5.58
C TYR A 234 -0.99 6.64 5.14
N VAL A 235 -1.14 7.45 4.08
CA VAL A 235 -0.07 8.34 3.60
C VAL A 235 0.08 9.54 4.52
N GLU A 236 -1.05 10.16 4.93
CA GLU A 236 -1.06 11.36 5.76
C GLU A 236 -0.38 11.11 7.12
N ASP A 237 -0.66 9.99 7.75
CA ASP A 237 -0.31 9.79 9.16
C ASP A 237 0.75 8.71 9.41
N ILE A 238 0.99 7.81 8.45
CA ILE A 238 1.95 6.72 8.60
C ILE A 238 3.10 6.87 7.60
N MET A 239 2.83 6.69 6.31
CA MET A 239 3.89 6.61 5.31
C MET A 239 4.57 7.95 5.05
N GLY A 240 3.82 9.06 5.09
CA GLY A 240 4.37 10.42 4.98
C GLY A 240 5.42 10.67 6.06
N PRO A 241 5.01 10.77 7.33
CA PRO A 241 5.94 11.13 8.41
C PRO A 241 6.98 10.07 8.75
N MET A 242 6.74 8.78 8.48
CA MET A 242 7.69 7.72 8.82
C MET A 242 8.69 7.40 7.70
N LEU A 243 8.34 7.69 6.43
CA LEU A 243 9.12 7.29 5.26
C LEU A 243 9.29 8.43 4.26
N PHE A 244 8.21 8.94 3.66
CA PHE A 244 8.27 9.83 2.51
C PHE A 244 8.89 11.19 2.81
N ASP A 245 8.67 11.74 3.99
CA ASP A 245 9.25 13.01 4.42
C ASP A 245 10.78 12.94 4.53
N TYR A 246 11.31 11.74 4.76
CA TYR A 246 12.76 11.46 4.76
C TYR A 246 13.30 11.01 3.39
N GLY A 247 12.46 11.00 2.36
CA GLY A 247 12.84 10.55 1.02
C GLY A 247 12.82 9.04 0.82
N TYR A 248 12.42 8.25 1.81
CA TYR A 248 12.25 6.80 1.66
C TYR A 248 10.96 6.51 0.91
N GLY A 249 11.06 5.79 -0.19
CA GLY A 249 9.91 5.39 -1.00
C GLY A 249 10.24 4.22 -1.91
N PRO A 250 9.21 3.68 -2.60
CA PRO A 250 9.37 2.48 -3.40
C PRO A 250 10.45 2.65 -4.48
N PHE A 251 11.44 1.79 -4.41
CA PHE A 251 12.52 1.62 -5.39
C PHE A 251 12.58 0.15 -5.78
N ARG A 252 12.48 -0.13 -7.05
CA ARG A 252 12.42 -1.50 -7.56
C ARG A 252 13.45 -1.76 -8.64
N TRP A 253 13.86 -3.03 -8.74
CA TRP A 253 14.65 -3.49 -9.88
C TRP A 253 14.17 -4.83 -10.39
N VAL A 254 14.40 -5.06 -11.69
CA VAL A 254 14.06 -6.28 -12.41
C VAL A 254 15.29 -6.75 -13.15
N CYS A 255 15.70 -7.99 -12.91
CA CYS A 255 16.76 -8.64 -13.68
C CYS A 255 16.19 -9.08 -15.04
N LEU A 256 16.55 -8.38 -16.11
CA LEU A 256 16.00 -8.62 -17.45
C LEU A 256 16.43 -9.96 -18.07
N SER A 257 17.47 -10.58 -17.52
CA SER A 257 17.86 -11.93 -17.89
C SER A 257 16.83 -13.00 -17.51
N GLY A 258 16.02 -12.73 -16.46
CA GLY A 258 15.14 -13.71 -15.84
C GLY A 258 15.87 -14.78 -15.04
N ASP A 259 17.20 -14.69 -14.91
CA ASP A 259 18.01 -15.67 -14.15
C ASP A 259 17.89 -15.37 -12.63
N PRO A 260 17.48 -16.34 -11.80
CA PRO A 260 17.47 -16.19 -10.34
C PRO A 260 18.84 -15.84 -9.74
N LYS A 261 19.94 -16.21 -10.40
CA LYS A 261 21.29 -15.88 -9.95
C LYS A 261 21.58 -14.38 -10.03
N ASP A 262 21.03 -13.70 -11.02
CA ASP A 262 21.17 -12.24 -11.16
C ASP A 262 20.40 -11.54 -10.03
N LEU A 263 19.22 -12.05 -9.65
CA LEU A 263 18.48 -11.52 -8.50
C LEU A 263 19.26 -11.76 -7.19
N ASP A 264 19.80 -12.96 -6.98
CA ASP A 264 20.63 -13.24 -5.81
C ASP A 264 21.86 -12.32 -5.75
N ALA A 265 22.51 -12.06 -6.88
CA ALA A 265 23.67 -11.18 -6.96
C ALA A 265 23.30 -9.71 -6.66
N THR A 266 22.18 -9.23 -7.20
CA THR A 266 21.70 -7.87 -6.93
C THR A 266 21.21 -7.71 -5.49
N ASP A 267 20.50 -8.69 -4.92
CA ASP A 267 20.10 -8.70 -3.52
C ASP A 267 21.32 -8.60 -2.58
N ASN A 268 22.35 -9.40 -2.81
CA ASN A 268 23.60 -9.37 -2.02
C ASN A 268 24.29 -8.02 -2.14
N ALA A 269 24.44 -7.49 -3.36
CA ALA A 269 25.06 -6.17 -3.57
C ALA A 269 24.28 -5.04 -2.89
N ALA A 270 22.94 -5.09 -2.90
CA ALA A 270 22.10 -4.13 -2.20
C ALA A 270 22.31 -4.24 -0.68
N MET A 271 22.34 -5.46 -0.11
CA MET A 271 22.57 -5.67 1.33
C MET A 271 23.94 -5.17 1.79
N GLU A 272 24.98 -5.29 0.96
CA GLU A 272 26.32 -4.74 1.27
C GLU A 272 26.34 -3.21 1.31
N LEU A 273 25.46 -2.55 0.57
CA LEU A 273 25.38 -1.09 0.50
C LEU A 273 24.45 -0.47 1.55
N ILE A 274 23.48 -1.24 2.05
CA ILE A 274 22.52 -0.79 3.06
C ILE A 274 23.15 -0.98 4.44
N ASP A 275 23.30 0.10 5.20
CA ASP A 275 23.70 0.04 6.61
C ASP A 275 22.45 -0.10 7.50
N PRO A 276 22.17 -1.28 8.05
CA PRO A 276 20.97 -1.51 8.86
C PRO A 276 21.00 -0.76 10.22
N GLU A 277 22.13 -0.21 10.61
CA GLU A 277 22.26 0.55 11.86
C GLU A 277 22.07 2.07 11.67
N ARG A 278 22.01 2.56 10.42
CA ARG A 278 21.83 3.98 10.13
C ARG A 278 20.46 4.50 10.56
N ARG A 279 19.40 3.76 10.17
CA ARG A 279 17.98 4.09 10.45
C ARG A 279 17.13 2.84 10.42
N PHE A 280 15.97 2.86 11.08
CA PHE A 280 15.05 1.71 11.06
C PHE A 280 14.56 1.38 9.64
N GLN A 281 14.40 2.36 8.75
CA GLN A 281 14.02 2.14 7.36
C GLN A 281 15.07 1.32 6.59
N ASP A 282 16.33 1.58 6.82
CA ASP A 282 17.42 0.80 6.21
C ASP A 282 17.47 -0.62 6.79
N ARG A 283 17.23 -0.76 8.11
CA ARG A 283 17.10 -2.06 8.74
C ARG A 283 15.95 -2.86 8.16
N ASP A 284 14.78 -2.26 7.96
CA ASP A 284 13.61 -2.91 7.37
C ASP A 284 13.92 -3.40 5.95
N ASN A 285 14.58 -2.58 5.13
CA ASN A 285 15.03 -2.96 3.79
C ASN A 285 16.02 -4.14 3.82
N TRP A 286 16.98 -4.11 4.74
CA TRP A 286 17.97 -5.16 4.86
C TRP A 286 17.34 -6.50 5.28
N VAL A 287 16.45 -6.46 6.29
CA VAL A 287 15.69 -7.63 6.75
C VAL A 287 14.77 -8.16 5.65
N TRP A 288 14.12 -7.28 4.91
CA TRP A 288 13.25 -7.64 3.78
C TRP A 288 13.99 -8.45 2.71
N ILE A 289 15.21 -8.02 2.32
CA ILE A 289 16.01 -8.77 1.34
C ILE A 289 16.50 -10.09 1.95
N ARG A 290 17.04 -10.06 3.17
CA ARG A 290 17.55 -11.25 3.88
C ARG A 290 16.50 -12.36 3.91
N ASP A 291 15.27 -12.02 4.24
CA ASP A 291 14.18 -12.96 4.45
C ASP A 291 13.33 -13.22 3.19
N ALA A 292 13.72 -12.63 2.06
CA ALA A 292 12.93 -12.67 0.83
C ALA A 292 12.65 -14.10 0.32
N LYS A 293 13.63 -14.99 0.41
CA LYS A 293 13.47 -16.39 0.01
C LYS A 293 12.54 -17.15 0.94
N ALA A 294 12.70 -16.98 2.25
CA ALA A 294 11.83 -17.59 3.26
C ALA A 294 10.38 -17.12 3.11
N ASN A 295 10.20 -15.86 2.77
CA ASN A 295 8.89 -15.26 2.54
C ASN A 295 8.32 -15.48 1.12
N ASN A 296 9.01 -16.23 0.25
CA ASN A 296 8.57 -16.46 -1.13
C ASN A 296 8.14 -15.18 -1.85
N LEU A 297 9.02 -14.15 -1.83
CA LEU A 297 8.70 -12.83 -2.36
C LEU A 297 8.86 -12.71 -3.88
N VAL A 298 9.43 -13.69 -4.58
CA VAL A 298 9.46 -13.72 -6.04
C VAL A 298 8.15 -14.26 -6.57
N VAL A 299 7.44 -13.42 -7.33
CA VAL A 299 6.17 -13.80 -7.97
C VAL A 299 6.28 -13.47 -9.45
N GLY A 300 6.55 -14.51 -10.25
CA GLY A 300 6.66 -14.42 -11.71
C GLY A 300 8.01 -13.90 -12.20
N THR A 301 8.37 -12.66 -11.97
CA THR A 301 9.60 -12.04 -12.47
C THR A 301 10.70 -11.99 -11.41
N GLN A 302 11.96 -12.09 -11.81
CA GLN A 302 13.12 -11.92 -10.95
C GLN A 302 13.30 -10.44 -10.61
N ALA A 303 12.62 -10.01 -9.55
CA ALA A 303 12.53 -8.61 -9.16
C ALA A 303 12.59 -8.44 -7.64
N ARG A 304 12.99 -7.26 -7.20
CA ARG A 304 12.96 -6.82 -5.81
C ARG A 304 12.43 -5.40 -5.70
N ILE A 305 11.80 -5.10 -4.57
CA ILE A 305 11.38 -3.75 -4.18
C ILE A 305 11.86 -3.46 -2.77
N LEU A 306 12.27 -2.22 -2.55
CA LEU A 306 12.61 -1.64 -1.25
C LEU A 306 11.91 -0.29 -1.08
N TYR A 307 11.87 0.22 0.13
CA TYR A 307 11.66 1.65 0.38
C TYR A 307 13.00 2.29 0.72
N GLN A 308 13.63 2.93 -0.26
CA GLN A 308 14.98 3.46 -0.15
C GLN A 308 15.02 4.96 -0.42
N ASP A 309 15.92 5.67 0.27
CA ASP A 309 16.15 7.09 0.09
C ASP A 309 16.97 7.43 -1.18
N ALA A 310 17.14 8.72 -1.45
CA ALA A 310 17.82 9.20 -2.66
C ALA A 310 19.27 8.67 -2.77
N GLU A 311 20.03 8.72 -1.69
CA GLU A 311 21.42 8.27 -1.66
C GLU A 311 21.51 6.77 -1.89
N GLY A 312 20.70 5.99 -1.16
CA GLY A 312 20.68 4.54 -1.29
C GLY A 312 20.28 4.09 -2.70
N ARG A 313 19.26 4.72 -3.31
CA ARG A 313 18.85 4.42 -4.70
C ARG A 313 20.00 4.67 -5.68
N VAL A 314 20.70 5.80 -5.56
CA VAL A 314 21.84 6.13 -6.44
C VAL A 314 22.97 5.13 -6.27
N ARG A 315 23.37 4.81 -5.03
CA ARG A 315 24.45 3.87 -4.74
C ARG A 315 24.15 2.47 -5.27
N ILE A 316 22.95 1.96 -5.02
CA ILE A 316 22.51 0.64 -5.47
C ILE A 316 22.45 0.60 -7.01
N ALA A 317 21.88 1.62 -7.66
CA ALA A 317 21.79 1.67 -9.12
C ALA A 317 23.16 1.75 -9.79
N LEU A 318 24.10 2.55 -9.28
CA LEU A 318 25.48 2.62 -9.78
C LEU A 318 26.20 1.27 -9.64
N GLN A 319 26.03 0.60 -8.51
CA GLN A 319 26.61 -0.73 -8.29
C GLN A 319 26.07 -1.74 -9.30
N PHE A 320 24.76 -1.75 -9.53
CA PHE A 320 24.16 -2.66 -10.51
C PHE A 320 24.65 -2.35 -11.93
N ASN A 321 24.75 -1.05 -12.30
CA ASN A 321 25.26 -0.67 -13.61
C ASN A 321 26.74 -1.10 -13.81
N ASP A 322 27.55 -1.02 -12.77
CA ASP A 322 28.93 -1.51 -12.79
C ASP A 322 29.01 -3.05 -12.91
N MET A 323 28.12 -3.79 -12.20
CA MET A 323 28.02 -5.25 -12.33
C MET A 323 27.64 -5.66 -13.76
N VAL A 324 26.71 -4.93 -14.41
CA VAL A 324 26.36 -5.14 -15.83
C VAL A 324 27.57 -4.86 -16.72
N ARG A 325 28.28 -3.73 -16.51
CA ARG A 325 29.50 -3.35 -17.25
C ARG A 325 30.57 -4.43 -17.18
N LYS A 326 30.71 -5.08 -16.04
CA LYS A 326 31.67 -6.16 -15.80
C LYS A 326 31.19 -7.53 -16.29
N GLY A 327 29.96 -7.64 -16.80
CA GLY A 327 29.37 -8.89 -17.25
C GLY A 327 29.10 -9.89 -16.12
N GLN A 328 28.94 -9.41 -14.89
CA GLN A 328 28.61 -10.22 -13.71
C GLN A 328 27.14 -10.61 -13.67
N ILE A 329 26.28 -9.74 -14.19
CA ILE A 329 24.84 -9.93 -14.33
C ILE A 329 24.38 -9.41 -15.70
N GLY A 330 23.20 -9.84 -16.13
CA GLY A 330 22.50 -9.27 -17.28
C GLY A 330 21.98 -7.86 -17.00
N PRO A 331 21.44 -7.15 -18.03
CA PRO A 331 20.85 -5.83 -17.84
C PRO A 331 19.75 -5.83 -16.77
N VAL A 332 19.68 -4.74 -16.02
CA VAL A 332 18.70 -4.54 -14.95
C VAL A 332 17.85 -3.32 -15.28
N MET A 333 16.54 -3.39 -15.07
CA MET A 333 15.67 -2.23 -15.12
C MET A 333 15.35 -1.77 -13.72
N ILE A 334 15.66 -0.53 -13.41
CA ILE A 334 15.22 0.12 -12.17
C ILE A 334 14.01 1.01 -12.42
N GLY A 335 13.20 1.20 -11.40
CA GLY A 335 12.05 2.09 -11.44
C GLY A 335 11.52 2.35 -10.03
N ARG A 336 10.37 2.99 -9.96
CA ARG A 336 9.64 3.18 -8.72
C ARG A 336 8.14 3.02 -8.94
N ASP A 337 7.43 2.86 -7.85
CA ASP A 337 5.99 2.98 -7.87
C ASP A 337 5.60 4.45 -8.07
N HIS A 338 4.46 4.72 -8.69
CA HIS A 338 3.94 6.06 -8.84
C HIS A 338 3.39 6.63 -7.52
N HIS A 339 3.11 5.80 -6.52
CA HIS A 339 2.84 6.19 -5.14
C HIS A 339 4.14 6.28 -4.35
N ASP A 340 4.98 7.23 -4.69
CA ASP A 340 6.30 7.46 -4.08
C ASP A 340 6.38 8.89 -3.52
N VAL A 341 7.49 9.19 -2.88
CA VAL A 341 7.89 10.53 -2.42
C VAL A 341 7.62 11.60 -3.48
N SER A 342 7.97 11.31 -4.72
CA SER A 342 7.86 12.19 -5.88
C SER A 342 6.68 11.86 -6.80
N GLY A 343 6.00 10.75 -6.58
CA GLY A 343 4.77 10.40 -7.27
C GLY A 343 3.68 11.38 -6.95
N THR A 344 2.54 11.21 -7.54
CA THR A 344 1.44 12.09 -7.26
C THR A 344 0.45 11.51 -6.33
N ASP A 345 -0.38 12.39 -5.85
CA ASP A 345 -1.42 12.10 -4.92
C ASP A 345 -2.78 11.83 -5.54
N SER A 346 -3.54 11.03 -4.83
CA SER A 346 -4.99 11.03 -4.91
C SER A 346 -5.56 12.17 -4.06
N PRO A 347 -6.81 12.59 -4.30
CA PRO A 347 -7.50 13.49 -3.39
C PRO A 347 -7.47 12.96 -1.94
N PHE A 348 -7.38 13.89 -0.98
CA PHE A 348 -7.38 13.61 0.46
C PHE A 348 -6.14 12.90 1.02
N ARG A 349 -5.01 13.02 0.35
CA ARG A 349 -3.69 12.67 0.89
C ARG A 349 -2.95 13.91 1.40
N GLU A 350 -1.79 13.71 2.05
CA GLU A 350 -1.05 14.76 2.73
C GLU A 350 -0.67 15.95 1.87
N THR A 351 -0.34 15.74 0.58
CA THR A 351 0.01 16.84 -0.33
C THR A 351 -1.22 17.56 -0.89
N ALA A 352 -2.39 16.93 -0.86
CA ALA A 352 -3.65 17.58 -1.20
C ALA A 352 -4.09 18.61 -0.15
N ASN A 353 -3.49 18.60 1.04
CA ASN A 353 -3.79 19.55 2.12
C ASN A 353 -3.00 20.87 2.04
N ILE A 354 -2.19 21.09 1.00
CA ILE A 354 -1.52 22.37 0.76
C ILE A 354 -2.56 23.48 0.60
N LYS A 355 -2.46 24.54 1.42
CA LYS A 355 -3.52 25.57 1.55
C LYS A 355 -3.28 26.85 0.74
N ASP A 356 -2.12 27.01 0.12
CA ASP A 356 -1.74 28.20 -0.65
C ASP A 356 -2.13 28.14 -2.13
N GLY A 357 -2.87 27.12 -2.55
CA GLY A 357 -3.30 26.91 -3.93
C GLY A 357 -2.29 26.17 -4.82
N SER A 358 -1.13 25.76 -4.27
CA SER A 358 -0.11 25.00 -5.01
C SER A 358 -0.32 23.48 -4.97
N ASN A 359 -1.41 23.01 -4.44
CA ASN A 359 -1.78 21.60 -4.32
C ASN A 359 -2.36 20.99 -5.61
N ILE A 360 -2.02 21.52 -6.77
CA ILE A 360 -2.52 21.01 -8.06
C ILE A 360 -1.73 19.76 -8.44
N MET A 361 -2.32 18.59 -8.20
CA MET A 361 -1.69 17.29 -8.43
C MET A 361 -1.24 17.08 -9.86
N ALA A 362 -1.97 17.61 -10.85
CA ALA A 362 -1.61 17.54 -12.24
C ALA A 362 -0.25 18.22 -12.51
N ASP A 363 -0.01 19.38 -11.93
CA ASP A 363 1.26 20.10 -12.07
C ASP A 363 2.43 19.33 -11.45
N MET A 364 2.21 18.73 -10.29
CA MET A 364 3.23 17.90 -9.63
C MET A 364 3.59 16.68 -10.46
N ALA A 365 2.60 15.99 -11.04
CA ALA A 365 2.82 14.83 -11.91
C ALA A 365 3.55 15.21 -13.20
N VAL A 366 3.16 16.32 -13.82
CA VAL A 366 3.78 16.82 -15.04
C VAL A 366 5.23 17.25 -14.78
N GLN A 367 5.50 17.92 -13.66
CA GLN A 367 6.86 18.28 -13.27
C GLN A 367 7.73 17.03 -13.10
N CYS A 368 7.25 16.02 -12.41
CA CYS A 368 7.95 14.75 -12.22
C CYS A 368 8.23 14.07 -13.58
N PHE A 369 7.22 13.95 -14.42
CA PHE A 369 7.32 13.35 -15.75
C PHE A 369 8.32 14.10 -16.63
N ALA A 370 8.19 15.42 -16.77
CA ALA A 370 9.03 16.24 -17.60
C ALA A 370 10.50 16.21 -17.13
N GLY A 371 10.72 16.27 -15.82
CA GLY A 371 12.05 16.25 -15.25
C GLY A 371 12.76 14.91 -15.43
N ASN A 372 12.07 13.79 -15.31
CA ASN A 372 12.59 12.45 -15.58
C ASN A 372 12.92 12.27 -17.07
N ALA A 373 12.03 12.73 -17.97
CA ALA A 373 12.26 12.68 -19.41
C ALA A 373 13.47 13.53 -19.82
N ALA A 374 13.57 14.77 -19.32
CA ALA A 374 14.67 15.68 -19.63
C ALA A 374 16.04 15.15 -19.15
N ARG A 375 16.08 14.28 -18.13
CA ARG A 375 17.30 13.67 -17.61
C ARG A 375 17.65 12.33 -18.25
N GLY A 376 16.86 11.88 -19.22
CA GLY A 376 17.20 10.73 -20.05
C GLY A 376 16.78 9.37 -19.50
N MET A 377 15.75 9.32 -18.65
CA MET A 377 15.15 8.04 -18.25
C MET A 377 14.70 7.25 -19.48
N SER A 378 14.86 5.92 -19.47
CA SER A 378 14.53 5.06 -20.60
C SER A 378 13.02 4.99 -20.87
N LEU A 379 12.22 5.14 -19.82
CA LEU A 379 10.77 5.19 -19.84
C LEU A 379 10.27 6.25 -18.89
N CYS A 380 9.34 7.09 -19.33
CA CYS A 380 8.60 8.01 -18.48
C CYS A 380 7.11 7.80 -18.71
N ALA A 381 6.33 7.70 -17.64
CA ALA A 381 4.90 7.52 -17.69
C ALA A 381 4.18 8.66 -16.97
N LEU A 382 3.06 9.08 -17.55
CA LEU A 382 2.10 9.99 -16.92
C LEU A 382 0.71 9.41 -17.19
N HIS A 383 -0.03 9.10 -16.15
CA HIS A 383 -1.32 8.43 -16.28
C HIS A 383 -2.27 8.68 -15.11
N ASN A 384 -3.56 8.41 -15.32
CA ASN A 384 -4.60 8.53 -14.31
C ASN A 384 -4.75 7.25 -13.51
N GLY A 385 -3.72 6.76 -12.89
CA GLY A 385 -3.68 5.61 -12.00
C GLY A 385 -4.74 4.51 -12.14
N GLY A 386 -4.35 3.28 -11.99
CA GLY A 386 -5.24 2.10 -12.09
C GLY A 386 -5.84 1.64 -10.77
N GLY A 387 -5.46 2.21 -9.65
CA GLY A 387 -5.86 1.79 -8.31
C GLY A 387 -6.67 2.85 -7.60
N VAL A 388 -6.20 3.23 -6.46
CA VAL A 388 -6.80 4.28 -5.62
C VAL A 388 -7.00 5.56 -6.41
N GLY A 389 -8.22 6.10 -6.37
CA GLY A 389 -8.56 7.35 -7.03
C GLY A 389 -8.65 7.28 -8.56
N ILE A 390 -8.98 6.12 -9.14
CA ILE A 390 -9.17 5.96 -10.60
C ILE A 390 -9.92 7.15 -11.20
N GLY A 391 -9.29 7.82 -12.19
CA GLY A 391 -9.83 8.99 -12.87
C GLY A 391 -9.79 10.29 -12.07
N LYS A 392 -9.34 10.27 -10.82
CA LYS A 392 -9.24 11.44 -9.93
C LYS A 392 -7.81 11.75 -9.48
N SER A 393 -6.85 10.90 -9.81
CA SER A 393 -5.43 11.11 -9.52
C SER A 393 -4.62 11.06 -10.81
N ILE A 394 -3.52 11.82 -10.84
CA ILE A 394 -2.52 11.79 -11.90
C ILE A 394 -1.22 11.33 -11.30
N ASN A 395 -0.58 10.37 -11.95
CA ASN A 395 0.63 9.72 -11.46
C ASN A 395 1.77 9.86 -12.47
N GLY A 396 2.97 10.10 -11.96
CA GLY A 396 4.20 10.08 -12.74
C GLY A 396 5.10 8.92 -12.32
N GLY A 397 5.69 8.23 -13.27
CA GLY A 397 6.61 7.15 -13.03
C GLY A 397 7.76 7.12 -14.03
N PHE A 398 8.79 6.35 -13.74
CA PHE A 398 9.92 6.14 -14.65
C PHE A 398 10.44 4.71 -14.61
N GLY A 399 11.16 4.34 -15.67
CA GLY A 399 12.05 3.19 -15.74
C GLY A 399 13.38 3.57 -16.35
N LEU A 400 14.48 3.03 -15.84
CA LEU A 400 15.82 3.17 -16.39
C LEU A 400 16.45 1.81 -16.58
N VAL A 401 16.86 1.51 -17.81
CA VAL A 401 17.62 0.30 -18.11
C VAL A 401 19.10 0.57 -17.82
N LEU A 402 19.68 -0.24 -16.95
CA LEU A 402 21.09 -0.26 -16.63
C LEU A 402 21.78 -1.19 -17.63
N ASP A 403 22.53 -0.60 -18.55
CA ASP A 403 23.18 -1.29 -19.68
C ASP A 403 24.70 -1.38 -19.54
N GLY A 404 25.24 -0.89 -18.41
CA GLY A 404 26.66 -0.86 -18.11
C GLY A 404 27.40 0.38 -18.68
N SER A 405 26.73 1.30 -19.39
CA SER A 405 27.37 2.47 -19.97
C SER A 405 27.61 3.58 -18.95
N GLU A 406 28.65 4.41 -19.19
CA GLU A 406 28.93 5.63 -18.41
C GLU A 406 27.80 6.67 -18.53
N ARG A 407 27.14 6.71 -19.69
CA ARG A 407 25.97 7.56 -19.88
C ARG A 407 24.87 7.24 -18.84
N VAL A 408 24.65 5.96 -18.55
CA VAL A 408 23.64 5.55 -17.56
C VAL A 408 24.11 5.94 -16.16
N ASP A 409 25.41 5.91 -15.83
CA ASP A 409 25.91 6.41 -14.54
C ASP A 409 25.56 7.90 -14.34
N ASP A 410 25.69 8.72 -15.39
CA ASP A 410 25.35 10.16 -15.33
C ASP A 410 23.83 10.38 -15.16
N ILE A 411 23.02 9.57 -15.84
CA ILE A 411 21.56 9.59 -15.68
C ILE A 411 21.19 9.23 -14.24
N ILE A 412 21.75 8.16 -13.68
CA ILE A 412 21.50 7.74 -12.30
C ILE A 412 21.79 8.87 -11.33
N LYS A 413 22.97 9.47 -11.40
CA LYS A 413 23.40 10.56 -10.50
C LYS A 413 22.48 11.78 -10.57
N SER A 414 22.00 12.15 -11.76
CA SER A 414 21.18 13.35 -11.92
C SER A 414 19.68 13.09 -11.73
N ALA A 415 19.15 12.02 -12.30
CA ALA A 415 17.71 11.80 -12.38
C ALA A 415 17.15 11.15 -11.13
N VAL A 416 17.81 10.11 -10.60
CA VAL A 416 17.30 9.36 -9.45
C VAL A 416 17.26 10.22 -8.19
N SER A 417 18.35 10.97 -7.94
CA SER A 417 18.41 11.91 -6.82
C SER A 417 17.39 13.03 -6.98
N TRP A 418 17.30 13.65 -8.16
CA TRP A 418 16.33 14.72 -8.42
C TRP A 418 14.88 14.27 -8.24
N ASP A 419 14.54 13.07 -8.70
CA ASP A 419 13.18 12.53 -8.58
C ASP A 419 12.75 12.48 -7.09
N VAL A 420 13.57 11.88 -6.25
CA VAL A 420 13.29 11.77 -4.81
C VAL A 420 13.26 13.13 -4.13
N MET A 421 14.29 13.95 -4.36
CA MET A 421 14.42 15.26 -3.69
C MET A 421 13.35 16.25 -4.15
N GLY A 422 12.87 16.15 -5.39
CA GLY A 422 11.70 16.89 -5.85
C GLY A 422 10.44 16.56 -5.05
N GLY A 423 10.26 15.30 -4.65
CA GLY A 423 9.19 14.86 -3.76
C GLY A 423 9.35 15.42 -2.35
N VAL A 424 10.54 15.31 -1.76
CA VAL A 424 10.82 15.88 -0.43
C VAL A 424 10.57 17.39 -0.41
N ALA A 425 10.98 18.11 -1.45
CA ALA A 425 10.74 19.55 -1.56
C ALA A 425 9.24 19.89 -1.56
N ARG A 426 8.40 19.10 -2.24
CA ARG A 426 6.94 19.29 -2.22
C ARG A 426 6.35 19.03 -0.85
N ARG A 427 6.84 18.01 -0.14
CA ARG A 427 6.42 17.69 1.24
C ARG A 427 6.80 18.79 2.21
N ASN A 428 8.00 19.38 2.03
CA ASN A 428 8.42 20.56 2.77
C ASN A 428 7.49 21.75 2.49
N TRP A 429 7.09 21.95 1.22
CA TRP A 429 6.13 22.99 0.85
C TRP A 429 4.76 22.76 1.51
N ALA A 430 4.32 21.50 1.63
CA ALA A 430 3.11 21.13 2.33
C ALA A 430 3.20 21.36 3.86
N ARG A 431 4.40 21.69 4.38
CA ARG A 431 4.68 21.86 5.81
C ARG A 431 4.58 20.56 6.60
N ASN A 432 4.94 19.46 5.97
CA ASN A 432 5.08 18.21 6.69
C ASN A 432 6.27 18.30 7.64
N GLU A 433 6.03 18.04 8.92
CA GLU A 433 6.98 18.34 10.01
C GLU A 433 8.35 17.67 9.82
N ALA A 434 8.36 16.42 9.42
CA ALA A 434 9.60 15.66 9.26
C ALA A 434 10.42 16.04 8.00
N SER A 435 9.83 16.77 7.04
CA SER A 435 10.52 17.23 5.83
C SER A 435 10.97 18.68 5.89
N VAL A 436 10.61 19.42 6.94
CA VAL A 436 11.07 20.77 7.24
C VAL A 436 12.38 20.72 8.02
#